data_78e3c4aa9a83ce7704ad1ad12ec46d4d
#
_entry.id   78e3c4aa9a83ce7704ad1ad12ec46d4d
#
_cell.length_a   1.000
_cell.length_b   1.000
_cell.length_c   1.000
_cell.angle_alpha   90.00
_cell.angle_beta   90.00
_cell.angle_gamma   90.00
#
_symmetry.space_group_name_H-M   'P 1'
#
loop_
_entity.id
_entity.type
_entity.pdbx_description
1 polymer ?
#
loop_
_entity_poly.entity_id
_entity_poly.type
_entity_poly.pdbx_seq_one_letter_code
_entity_poly.pdbx_strand_id
1 'polypeptide(L)'
;MGIFKNIFKPSEPKEEKLLPWINLSALYQLDDILERSKTKTQLIFKHSTRCGISRMVMNQFIDAYNVDANFDLYYLDLLNFRDVSNEVGYRFQVMHESPQLLIIKNGVVVAHASHGAINGLDLKLYIS
;
A
#
# COMPACT_ATOMS: atom_id res chain seq x y z
N MET A 1 13.24 -24.19 34.43
CA MET A 1 12.71 -22.83 34.58
C MET A 1 12.06 -22.30 33.30
N GLY A 2 11.19 -23.07 32.70
CA GLY A 2 10.54 -22.72 31.45
C GLY A 2 9.68 -21.46 31.54
N ILE A 3 9.09 -21.18 32.69
CA ILE A 3 8.22 -20.00 32.88
C ILE A 3 9.01 -18.70 32.75
N PHE A 4 10.19 -18.62 33.35
CA PHE A 4 11.05 -17.44 33.23
C PHE A 4 11.61 -17.26 31.85
N LYS A 5 11.92 -18.34 31.15
CA LYS A 5 12.31 -18.27 29.73
C LYS A 5 11.20 -17.69 28.87
N ASN A 6 9.96 -18.03 29.13
CA ASN A 6 8.83 -17.55 28.34
C ASN A 6 8.50 -16.07 28.64
N ILE A 7 8.77 -15.61 29.86
CA ILE A 7 8.50 -14.22 30.27
C ILE A 7 9.62 -13.28 29.82
N PHE A 8 10.87 -13.72 29.93
CA PHE A 8 12.04 -12.89 29.63
C PHE A 8 12.69 -13.19 28.29
N LYS A 9 12.24 -14.23 27.62
CA LYS A 9 12.65 -14.48 26.26
C LYS A 9 12.18 -13.27 25.43
N PRO A 10 13.13 -12.50 24.83
CA PRO A 10 12.69 -11.50 23.87
C PRO A 10 11.78 -12.22 22.90
N SER A 11 10.62 -11.67 22.68
CA SER A 11 9.68 -12.20 21.71
C SER A 11 10.48 -12.65 20.51
N GLU A 12 10.39 -13.94 20.18
CA GLU A 12 10.94 -14.41 18.91
C GLU A 12 10.47 -13.44 17.86
N PRO A 13 11.36 -12.94 16.99
CA PRO A 13 10.91 -12.08 15.93
C PRO A 13 9.79 -12.83 15.22
N LYS A 14 8.59 -12.32 15.31
CA LYS A 14 7.49 -12.78 14.48
C LYS A 14 8.01 -12.77 13.07
N GLU A 15 7.87 -13.88 12.37
CA GLU A 15 8.12 -13.86 10.94
C GLU A 15 7.40 -12.65 10.37
N GLU A 16 8.15 -11.67 9.90
CA GLU A 16 7.56 -10.51 9.28
C GLU A 16 6.79 -10.98 8.05
N LYS A 17 5.51 -10.65 8.01
CA LYS A 17 4.70 -10.89 6.85
C LYS A 17 5.22 -10.02 5.71
N LEU A 18 5.72 -10.66 4.67
CA LEU A 18 6.23 -9.97 3.49
C LEU A 18 5.15 -9.87 2.43
N LEU A 19 4.86 -8.66 2.01
CA LEU A 19 3.94 -8.40 0.91
C LEU A 19 4.71 -8.33 -0.41
N PRO A 20 4.07 -8.67 -1.54
CA PRO A 20 4.71 -8.61 -2.87
C PRO A 20 4.75 -7.18 -3.40
N TRP A 21 5.39 -6.27 -2.65
CA TRP A 21 5.50 -4.87 -3.03
C TRP A 21 6.31 -4.68 -4.30
N ILE A 22 5.75 -3.87 -5.21
CA ILE A 22 6.47 -3.35 -6.36
C ILE A 22 6.81 -1.90 -6.04
N ASN A 23 8.09 -1.55 -6.04
CA ASN A 23 8.50 -0.17 -5.80
C ASN A 23 8.07 0.74 -6.95
N LEU A 24 7.28 1.76 -6.63
CA LEU A 24 6.88 2.78 -7.59
C LEU A 24 7.86 3.94 -7.46
N SER A 25 8.84 4.01 -8.35
CA SER A 25 9.97 4.95 -8.27
C SER A 25 10.21 5.74 -9.54
N ALA A 26 9.49 5.46 -10.62
CA ALA A 26 9.69 6.13 -11.89
C ALA A 26 8.36 6.45 -12.57
N LEU A 27 8.31 7.57 -13.25
CA LEU A 27 7.10 8.07 -13.94
C LEU A 27 6.58 7.07 -14.99
N TYR A 28 7.46 6.38 -15.71
CA TYR A 28 7.02 5.42 -16.74
C TYR A 28 6.18 4.28 -16.17
N GLN A 29 6.37 3.94 -14.89
CA GLN A 29 5.58 2.88 -14.27
C GLN A 29 4.09 3.23 -14.19
N LEU A 30 3.74 4.51 -14.21
CA LEU A 30 2.35 4.94 -14.21
C LEU A 30 1.63 4.53 -15.51
N ASP A 31 2.34 4.54 -16.65
CA ASP A 31 1.81 4.04 -17.90
C ASP A 31 1.59 2.52 -17.83
N ASP A 32 2.52 1.79 -17.21
CA ASP A 32 2.38 0.35 -16.98
C ASP A 32 1.17 0.03 -16.09
N ILE A 33 0.99 0.82 -15.03
CA ILE A 33 -0.16 0.67 -14.13
C ILE A 33 -1.47 0.86 -14.88
N LEU A 34 -1.57 1.89 -15.71
CA LEU A 34 -2.75 2.13 -16.53
C LEU A 34 -3.05 0.95 -17.46
N GLU A 35 -2.04 0.44 -18.14
CA GLU A 35 -2.20 -0.68 -19.06
C GLU A 35 -2.61 -1.96 -18.31
N ARG A 36 -1.91 -2.29 -17.22
CA ARG A 36 -2.22 -3.47 -16.41
C ARG A 36 -3.58 -3.40 -15.75
N SER A 37 -4.05 -2.20 -15.44
CA SER A 37 -5.36 -1.99 -14.80
C SER A 37 -6.55 -2.44 -15.66
N LYS A 38 -6.33 -2.64 -16.95
CA LYS A 38 -7.35 -3.17 -17.86
C LYS A 38 -7.72 -4.62 -17.57
N THR A 39 -6.79 -5.38 -17.00
CA THR A 39 -6.99 -6.82 -16.76
C THR A 39 -6.81 -7.22 -15.29
N LYS A 40 -6.16 -6.38 -14.48
CA LYS A 40 -5.85 -6.68 -13.09
C LYS A 40 -5.92 -5.41 -12.26
N THR A 41 -6.58 -5.48 -11.11
CA THR A 41 -6.67 -4.35 -10.20
C THR A 41 -5.31 -3.95 -9.68
N GLN A 42 -5.01 -2.66 -9.73
CA GLN A 42 -3.75 -2.06 -9.30
C GLN A 42 -3.97 -1.28 -8.01
N LEU A 43 -3.12 -1.50 -7.01
CA LEU A 43 -3.14 -0.76 -5.75
C LEU A 43 -1.88 0.08 -5.64
N ILE A 44 -2.02 1.36 -5.29
CA ILE A 44 -0.88 2.23 -4.97
C ILE A 44 -1.02 2.67 -3.53
N PHE A 45 -0.02 2.31 -2.71
CA PHE A 45 0.07 2.76 -1.31
C PHE A 45 1.14 3.84 -1.20
N LYS A 46 0.71 5.07 -0.94
CA LYS A 46 1.62 6.19 -0.66
C LYS A 46 1.97 6.19 0.82
N HIS A 47 3.26 6.17 1.11
CA HIS A 47 3.76 6.10 2.47
C HIS A 47 4.81 7.19 2.72
N SER A 48 4.73 7.80 3.90
CA SER A 48 5.78 8.68 4.41
C SER A 48 6.56 7.97 5.51
N THR A 49 7.83 7.70 5.25
CA THR A 49 8.71 7.00 6.21
C THR A 49 8.98 7.82 7.47
N ARG A 50 8.71 9.13 7.45
CA ARG A 50 8.91 10.02 8.59
C ARG A 50 7.65 10.28 9.41
N CYS A 51 6.52 9.74 9.01
CA CYS A 51 5.24 9.96 9.69
C CYS A 51 4.85 8.72 10.49
N GLY A 52 4.66 8.88 11.80
CA GLY A 52 4.26 7.79 12.69
C GLY A 52 2.87 7.24 12.37
N ILE A 53 1.93 8.11 11.98
CA ILE A 53 0.58 7.70 11.58
C ILE A 53 0.64 6.86 10.30
N SER A 54 1.45 7.29 9.32
CA SER A 54 1.63 6.54 8.08
C SER A 54 2.19 5.15 8.34
N ARG A 55 3.16 5.04 9.24
CA ARG A 55 3.77 3.76 9.62
C ARG A 55 2.76 2.85 10.31
N MET A 56 1.97 3.38 11.23
CA MET A 56 0.95 2.62 11.94
C MET A 56 -0.10 2.08 10.97
N VAL A 57 -0.61 2.92 10.09
CA VAL A 57 -1.61 2.53 9.09
C VAL A 57 -1.06 1.48 8.14
N MET A 58 0.19 1.64 7.69
CA MET A 58 0.85 0.67 6.83
C MET A 58 1.01 -0.68 7.52
N ASN A 59 1.41 -0.71 8.78
CA ASN A 59 1.54 -1.96 9.53
C ASN A 59 0.20 -2.68 9.67
N GLN A 60 -0.88 -1.95 9.92
CA GLN A 60 -2.23 -2.52 9.96
C GLN A 60 -2.65 -3.06 8.59
N PHE A 61 -2.33 -2.34 7.53
CA PHE A 61 -2.60 -2.78 6.15
C PHE A 61 -1.87 -4.09 5.84
N ILE A 62 -0.59 -4.17 6.18
CA ILE A 62 0.22 -5.37 5.95
C ILE A 62 -0.39 -6.57 6.68
N ASP A 63 -0.76 -6.39 7.95
CA ASP A 63 -1.32 -7.47 8.76
C ASP A 63 -2.64 -8.01 8.18
N ALA A 64 -3.46 -7.13 7.62
CA ALA A 64 -4.78 -7.49 7.11
C ALA A 64 -4.76 -7.95 5.64
N TYR A 65 -3.70 -7.65 4.89
CA TYR A 65 -3.66 -7.91 3.45
C TYR A 65 -3.62 -9.41 3.15
N ASN A 66 -4.48 -9.85 2.24
CA ASN A 66 -4.46 -11.23 1.74
C ASN A 66 -3.44 -11.35 0.61
N VAL A 67 -2.31 -12.02 0.89
CA VAL A 67 -1.20 -12.18 -0.07
C VAL A 67 -1.60 -12.99 -1.31
N ASP A 68 -2.67 -13.78 -1.23
CA ASP A 68 -3.18 -14.56 -2.35
C ASP A 68 -4.18 -13.78 -3.21
N ALA A 69 -4.51 -12.56 -2.82
CA ALA A 69 -5.40 -11.71 -3.59
C ALA A 69 -4.77 -11.29 -4.92
N ASN A 70 -5.59 -11.21 -5.97
CA ASN A 70 -5.12 -10.92 -7.32
C ASN A 70 -5.02 -9.41 -7.57
N PHE A 71 -4.02 -8.78 -6.95
CA PHE A 71 -3.68 -7.37 -7.13
C PHE A 71 -2.21 -7.23 -7.52
N ASP A 72 -1.89 -6.17 -8.27
CA ASP A 72 -0.53 -5.64 -8.29
C ASP A 72 -0.45 -4.57 -7.21
N LEU A 73 0.51 -4.68 -6.31
CA LEU A 73 0.62 -3.85 -5.12
C LEU A 73 1.87 -2.98 -5.19
N TYR A 74 1.68 -1.67 -5.33
CA TYR A 74 2.77 -0.70 -5.47
C TYR A 74 3.01 0.04 -4.17
N TYR A 75 4.28 0.16 -3.82
CA TYR A 75 4.76 0.96 -2.71
C TYR A 75 5.37 2.25 -3.24
N LEU A 76 4.84 3.38 -2.82
CA LEU A 76 5.35 4.70 -3.18
C LEU A 76 5.88 5.41 -1.95
N ASP A 77 7.21 5.50 -1.83
CA ASP A 77 7.88 6.34 -0.85
C ASP A 77 7.82 7.79 -1.34
N LEU A 78 6.83 8.51 -0.86
CA LEU A 78 6.53 9.83 -1.39
C LEU A 78 7.62 10.87 -1.10
N LEU A 79 8.41 10.68 -0.04
CA LEU A 79 9.48 11.62 0.30
C LEU A 79 10.65 11.53 -0.66
N ASN A 80 11.01 10.30 -1.08
CA ASN A 80 12.10 10.07 -2.02
C ASN A 80 11.66 10.20 -3.49
N PHE A 81 10.37 10.02 -3.79
CA PHE A 81 9.83 10.03 -5.14
C PHE A 81 8.66 11.01 -5.25
N ARG A 82 8.92 12.25 -4.86
CA ARG A 82 7.89 13.28 -4.79
C ARG A 82 7.33 13.63 -6.17
N ASP A 83 8.14 13.59 -7.22
CA ASP A 83 7.71 13.79 -8.59
C ASP A 83 6.68 12.73 -9.02
N VAL A 84 6.93 11.46 -8.67
CA VAL A 84 5.99 10.37 -8.94
C VAL A 84 4.71 10.55 -8.13
N SER A 85 4.83 10.91 -6.85
CA SER A 85 3.67 11.17 -5.99
C SER A 85 2.78 12.30 -6.52
N ASN A 86 3.40 13.39 -6.98
CA ASN A 86 2.67 14.51 -7.59
C ASN A 86 1.95 14.08 -8.87
N GLU A 87 2.63 13.31 -9.72
CA GLU A 87 2.05 12.83 -10.97
C GLU A 87 0.89 11.86 -10.72
N VAL A 88 0.95 11.02 -9.68
CA VAL A 88 -0.17 10.17 -9.28
C VAL A 88 -1.40 11.02 -8.98
N GLY A 89 -1.24 12.07 -8.18
CA GLY A 89 -2.35 12.98 -7.85
C GLY A 89 -2.93 13.66 -9.09
N TYR A 90 -2.06 14.12 -9.97
CA TYR A 90 -2.46 14.80 -11.21
C TYR A 90 -3.14 13.83 -12.20
N ARG A 91 -2.49 12.72 -12.49
CA ARG A 91 -2.95 11.76 -13.51
C ARG A 91 -4.26 11.08 -13.11
N PHE A 92 -4.40 10.73 -11.84
CA PHE A 92 -5.58 10.03 -11.34
C PHE A 92 -6.62 10.95 -10.73
N GLN A 93 -6.37 12.26 -10.71
CA GLN A 93 -7.29 13.27 -10.19
C GLN A 93 -7.72 12.99 -8.74
N VAL A 94 -6.75 12.63 -7.91
CA VAL A 94 -6.94 12.41 -6.47
C VAL A 94 -6.04 13.37 -5.70
N MET A 95 -6.64 14.16 -4.81
CA MET A 95 -5.90 15.10 -3.97
C MET A 95 -4.87 14.33 -3.14
N HIS A 96 -3.64 14.84 -3.12
CA HIS A 96 -2.56 14.23 -2.36
C HIS A 96 -2.87 14.21 -0.87
N GLU A 97 -2.78 13.04 -0.27
CA GLU A 97 -2.78 12.82 1.18
C GLU A 97 -1.78 11.70 1.50
N SER A 98 -1.40 11.58 2.76
CA SER A 98 -0.45 10.55 3.19
C SER A 98 -0.74 10.14 4.64
N PRO A 99 -0.84 8.82 4.94
CA PRO A 99 -0.84 7.71 3.99
C PRO A 99 -2.09 7.70 3.12
N GLN A 100 -1.97 7.20 1.89
CA GLN A 100 -3.09 7.14 0.97
C GLN A 100 -3.02 5.86 0.14
N LEU A 101 -4.16 5.20 -0.04
CA LEU A 101 -4.30 4.04 -0.92
C LEU A 101 -5.22 4.41 -2.09
N LEU A 102 -4.77 4.12 -3.31
CA LEU A 102 -5.56 4.25 -4.52
C LEU A 102 -5.80 2.87 -5.12
N ILE A 103 -7.03 2.62 -5.54
CA ILE A 103 -7.44 1.38 -6.21
C ILE A 103 -7.80 1.73 -7.65
N ILE A 104 -7.10 1.13 -8.60
CA ILE A 104 -7.19 1.48 -10.02
C ILE A 104 -7.66 0.26 -10.82
N LYS A 105 -8.72 0.46 -11.59
CA LYS A 105 -9.28 -0.54 -12.52
C LYS A 105 -9.65 0.16 -13.81
N ASN A 106 -9.35 -0.46 -14.94
CA ASN A 106 -9.69 0.06 -16.27
C ASN A 106 -9.27 1.52 -16.47
N GLY A 107 -8.07 1.87 -15.99
CA GLY A 107 -7.47 3.18 -16.19
C GLY A 107 -7.97 4.28 -15.26
N VAL A 108 -8.88 3.99 -14.35
CA VAL A 108 -9.45 4.99 -13.43
C VAL A 108 -9.35 4.55 -11.98
N VAL A 109 -9.33 5.52 -11.08
CA VAL A 109 -9.42 5.26 -9.65
C VAL A 109 -10.88 4.93 -9.32
N VAL A 110 -11.11 3.71 -8.86
CA VAL A 110 -12.46 3.26 -8.47
C VAL A 110 -12.71 3.46 -6.99
N ALA A 111 -11.66 3.59 -6.19
CA ALA A 111 -11.74 3.92 -4.77
C ALA A 111 -10.40 4.46 -4.29
N HIS A 112 -10.45 5.30 -3.28
CA HIS A 112 -9.26 5.74 -2.56
C HIS A 112 -9.61 6.05 -1.12
N ALA A 113 -8.62 5.99 -0.25
CA ALA A 113 -8.79 6.35 1.16
C ALA A 113 -7.47 6.87 1.72
N SER A 114 -7.57 7.62 2.80
CA SER A 114 -6.43 8.22 3.46
C SER A 114 -6.47 7.94 4.95
N HIS A 115 -5.28 7.93 5.58
CA HIS A 115 -5.14 7.75 7.02
C HIS A 115 -5.80 6.43 7.48
N GLY A 116 -6.48 6.45 8.63
CA GLY A 116 -7.14 5.26 9.17
C GLY A 116 -8.24 4.65 8.29
N ALA A 117 -8.83 5.45 7.40
CA ALA A 117 -9.86 4.97 6.47
C ALA A 117 -9.33 3.94 5.47
N ILE A 118 -8.01 3.89 5.23
CA ILE A 118 -7.41 2.86 4.36
C ILE A 118 -7.81 1.46 4.81
N ASN A 119 -7.75 1.18 6.10
CA ASN A 119 -8.03 -0.13 6.64
C ASN A 119 -9.54 -0.43 6.77
N GLY A 120 -10.38 0.55 6.45
CA GLY A 120 -11.82 0.38 6.31
C GLY A 120 -12.27 -0.05 4.91
N LEU A 121 -11.37 -0.04 3.93
CA LEU A 121 -11.69 -0.49 2.58
C LEU A 121 -11.79 -2.01 2.53
N ASP A 122 -12.84 -2.51 1.91
CA ASP A 122 -12.98 -3.94 1.62
C ASP A 122 -12.39 -4.26 0.25
N LEU A 123 -11.13 -4.68 0.24
CA LEU A 123 -10.40 -4.95 -1.00
C LEU A 123 -11.03 -6.06 -1.84
N LYS A 124 -11.78 -6.98 -1.22
CA LYS A 124 -12.46 -8.06 -1.95
C LYS A 124 -13.43 -7.55 -3.01
N LEU A 125 -14.00 -6.36 -2.78
CA LEU A 125 -14.94 -5.74 -3.73
C LEU A 125 -14.26 -5.33 -5.04
N TYR A 126 -12.95 -5.23 -5.07
CA TYR A 126 -12.18 -4.69 -6.19
C TYR A 126 -11.32 -5.73 -6.92
N ILE A 127 -11.40 -6.99 -6.53
CA ILE A 127 -10.69 -8.07 -7.22
C ILE A 127 -11.22 -8.20 -8.66
N SER A 128 -10.28 -8.32 -9.59
CA SER A 128 -10.61 -8.49 -11.02
C SER A 128 -11.04 -9.90 -11.34
#